data_134ccb67d4e370e8d35688d69ff1b2fe
#
_entry.id   134ccb67d4e370e8d35688d69ff1b2fe
#
_cell.length_a   1.000
_cell.length_b   1.000
_cell.length_c   1.000
_cell.angle_alpha   90.00
_cell.angle_beta   90.00
_cell.angle_gamma   90.00
#
_symmetry.space_group_name_H-M   'P 1'
#
loop_
_entity.id
_entity.type
_entity.pdbx_description
1 polymer ?
#
loop_
_entity_poly.entity_id
_entity_poly.type
_entity_poly.pdbx_seq_one_letter_code
_entity_poly.pdbx_strand_id
1 'polypeptide(L)'
;MTILERRKLTRLPLEVFVRLQVPGSEWVDFAETRNVSARGIYLHTHAHLGIGQELECVLVLPERLTQSPTPVLIGCRGKVLRVVPDLPGDKRGLAIEIHTYDFSWQGGLADSASSNG
;
A
#
# COMPACT_ATOMS: atom_id res chain seq x y z
N MET A 1 3.55 -20.16 20.13
CA MET A 1 2.64 -19.83 19.11
C MET A 1 2.68 -18.36 18.73
N THR A 2 2.79 -17.55 19.66
CA THR A 2 2.74 -16.15 19.40
C THR A 2 3.88 -15.63 18.54
N ILE A 3 5.07 -16.14 18.71
CA ILE A 3 6.18 -15.69 17.91
C ILE A 3 5.97 -16.06 16.46
N LEU A 4 5.50 -17.26 16.25
CA LEU A 4 5.23 -17.71 14.91
C LEU A 4 4.12 -16.90 14.29
N GLU A 5 3.11 -16.62 15.06
CA GLU A 5 2.02 -15.80 14.60
C GLU A 5 2.50 -14.42 14.19
N ARG A 6 3.34 -13.83 14.99
CA ARG A 6 3.83 -12.52 14.67
C ARG A 6 4.57 -12.52 13.35
N ARG A 7 5.36 -13.54 13.12
CA ARG A 7 6.08 -13.61 11.89
C ARG A 7 5.16 -13.73 10.70
N LYS A 8 4.16 -14.57 10.83
CA LYS A 8 3.20 -14.74 9.75
C LYS A 8 2.43 -13.47 9.49
N LEU A 9 2.07 -12.78 10.55
CA LEU A 9 1.30 -11.57 10.40
C LEU A 9 2.12 -10.41 9.89
N THR A 10 3.43 -10.45 10.10
CA THR A 10 4.24 -9.35 9.68
C THR A 10 4.57 -9.38 8.20
N ARG A 11 4.35 -10.50 7.55
CA ARG A 11 4.73 -10.56 6.14
C ARG A 11 3.88 -11.55 5.38
N LEU A 12 2.98 -11.03 4.58
CA LEU A 12 2.13 -11.83 3.71
C LEU A 12 2.55 -11.60 2.27
N PRO A 13 2.77 -12.67 1.51
CA PRO A 13 3.11 -12.53 0.08
C PRO A 13 1.84 -12.18 -0.69
N LEU A 14 1.45 -10.95 -0.58
CA LEU A 14 0.19 -10.48 -1.12
C LEU A 14 0.45 -9.51 -2.26
N GLU A 15 -0.05 -9.86 -3.44
CA GLU A 15 0.11 -9.03 -4.63
C GLU A 15 -1.21 -8.36 -4.93
N VAL A 16 -1.31 -7.11 -4.58
CA VAL A 16 -2.50 -6.32 -4.86
C VAL A 16 -2.08 -4.98 -5.43
N PHE A 17 -3.00 -4.34 -6.13
CA PHE A 17 -2.72 -3.02 -6.64
C PHE A 17 -2.66 -2.01 -5.52
N VAL A 18 -1.77 -1.06 -5.68
CA VAL A 18 -1.63 0.03 -4.74
C VAL A 18 -1.46 1.33 -5.52
N ARG A 19 -2.20 2.34 -5.09
CA ARG A 19 -2.06 3.68 -5.64
C ARG A 19 -1.14 4.45 -4.70
N LEU A 20 -0.12 5.06 -5.30
CA LEU A 20 0.87 5.83 -4.53
C LEU A 20 0.68 7.30 -4.81
N GLN A 21 0.77 8.11 -3.78
CA GLN A 21 0.66 9.54 -3.93
C GLN A 21 1.59 10.23 -2.95
N VAL A 22 2.28 11.26 -3.44
CA VAL A 22 3.10 12.10 -2.57
C VAL A 22 2.19 13.16 -1.97
N PRO A 23 2.12 13.24 -0.65
CA PRO A 23 1.22 14.22 -0.02
C PRO A 23 1.52 15.64 -0.47
N GLY A 24 0.47 16.37 -0.76
CA GLY A 24 0.63 17.75 -1.15
C GLY A 24 0.99 17.95 -2.60
N SER A 25 1.09 16.89 -3.37
CA SER A 25 1.41 17.01 -4.79
C SER A 25 0.35 16.30 -5.60
N GLU A 26 0.38 16.54 -6.90
CA GLU A 26 -0.54 15.87 -7.80
C GLU A 26 0.02 14.58 -8.35
N TRP A 27 1.24 14.25 -7.96
CA TRP A 27 1.88 13.05 -8.47
C TRP A 27 1.18 11.81 -7.94
N VAL A 28 0.83 10.92 -8.85
CA VAL A 28 0.17 9.66 -8.53
C VAL A 28 0.75 8.59 -9.42
N ASP A 29 0.97 7.43 -8.87
CA ASP A 29 1.42 6.28 -9.65
C ASP A 29 0.75 5.03 -9.10
N PHE A 30 0.83 3.95 -9.85
CA PHE A 30 0.25 2.68 -9.47
C PHE A 30 1.34 1.63 -9.49
N ALA A 31 1.23 0.69 -8.57
CA ALA A 31 2.20 -0.38 -8.45
C ALA A 31 1.50 -1.62 -7.95
N GLU A 32 2.26 -2.69 -7.81
CA GLU A 32 1.76 -3.91 -7.19
C GLU A 32 2.61 -4.22 -6.00
N THR A 33 1.96 -4.58 -4.92
CA THR A 33 2.69 -5.01 -3.73
C THR A 33 3.25 -6.41 -3.95
N ARG A 34 4.34 -6.70 -3.26
CA ARG A 34 4.91 -8.04 -3.23
C ARG A 34 4.64 -8.70 -1.89
N ASN A 35 4.61 -7.92 -0.84
CA ASN A 35 4.15 -8.40 0.45
C ASN A 35 3.67 -7.23 1.27
N VAL A 36 2.81 -7.52 2.23
CA VAL A 36 2.16 -6.53 3.05
C VAL A 36 2.16 -7.04 4.49
N SER A 37 2.36 -6.15 5.42
CA SER A 37 2.27 -6.46 6.85
C SER A 37 1.62 -5.29 7.55
N ALA A 38 1.40 -5.44 8.85
CA ALA A 38 0.84 -4.35 9.62
C ALA A 38 1.79 -3.15 9.69
N ARG A 39 3.07 -3.37 9.48
CA ARG A 39 4.05 -2.30 9.63
C ARG A 39 4.63 -1.81 8.33
N GLY A 40 4.41 -2.52 7.26
CA GLY A 40 5.03 -2.10 6.03
C GLY A 40 4.54 -2.80 4.81
N ILE A 41 4.96 -2.25 3.69
CA ILE A 41 4.61 -2.76 2.38
C ILE A 41 5.89 -2.80 1.57
N TYR A 42 6.10 -3.89 0.86
CA TYR A 42 7.17 -3.95 -0.12
C TYR A 42 6.52 -4.03 -1.49
N LEU A 43 6.97 -3.19 -2.41
CA LEU A 43 6.38 -3.15 -3.74
C LEU A 43 7.44 -2.89 -4.78
N HIS A 44 7.08 -3.15 -6.03
CA HIS A 44 7.93 -2.82 -7.18
C HIS A 44 7.25 -1.72 -7.96
N THR A 45 8.02 -0.74 -8.38
CA THR A 45 7.48 0.41 -9.07
C THR A 45 8.51 0.98 -10.03
N HIS A 46 8.03 1.71 -11.03
CA HIS A 46 8.91 2.48 -11.91
C HIS A 46 9.22 3.84 -11.33
N ALA A 47 8.56 4.23 -10.26
CA ALA A 47 8.74 5.56 -9.69
C ALA A 47 10.11 5.71 -9.05
N HIS A 48 10.64 6.92 -9.11
CA HIS A 48 11.95 7.23 -8.53
C HIS A 48 11.77 7.99 -7.23
N LEU A 49 11.44 7.24 -6.19
CA LEU A 49 11.24 7.80 -4.87
C LEU A 49 12.43 7.45 -3.99
N GLY A 50 12.84 8.38 -3.17
CA GLY A 50 14.00 8.19 -2.32
C GLY A 50 13.65 7.82 -0.89
N ILE A 51 14.65 7.38 -0.16
CA ILE A 51 14.50 7.05 1.25
C ILE A 51 14.02 8.28 2.00
N GLY A 52 13.03 8.09 2.85
CA GLY A 52 12.46 9.18 3.64
C GLY A 52 11.27 9.86 2.99
N GLN A 53 10.99 9.53 1.73
CA GLN A 53 9.87 10.14 1.04
C GLN A 53 8.57 9.70 1.68
N GLU A 54 7.73 10.67 2.05
CA GLU A 54 6.41 10.40 2.59
C GLU A 54 5.47 10.01 1.48
N LEU A 55 4.62 9.04 1.77
CA LEU A 55 3.67 8.54 0.77
C LEU A 55 2.32 8.27 1.40
N GLU A 56 1.30 8.51 0.60
CA GLU A 56 -0.04 8.00 0.87
C GLU A 56 -0.29 6.87 -0.09
N CYS A 57 -0.81 5.77 0.42
CA CYS A 57 -1.05 4.58 -0.38
C CYS A 57 -2.48 4.14 -0.22
N VAL A 58 -3.08 3.67 -1.30
CA VAL A 58 -4.39 3.04 -1.22
C VAL A 58 -4.26 1.64 -1.79
N LEU A 59 -4.46 0.66 -0.92
CA LEU A 59 -4.43 -0.74 -1.33
C LEU A 59 -5.80 -1.12 -1.85
N VAL A 60 -5.83 -1.84 -2.95
CA VAL A 60 -7.09 -2.30 -3.55
C VAL A 60 -7.18 -3.79 -3.33
N LEU A 61 -8.01 -4.21 -2.41
CA LEU A 61 -8.18 -5.63 -2.09
C LEU A 61 -9.34 -6.17 -2.92
N PRO A 62 -9.07 -7.12 -3.80
CA PRO A 62 -10.13 -7.65 -4.67
C PRO A 62 -11.12 -8.51 -3.91
N GLU A 63 -12.27 -8.73 -4.51
CA GLU A 63 -13.35 -9.50 -3.91
C GLU A 63 -12.90 -10.85 -3.43
N ARG A 64 -12.04 -11.51 -4.21
CA ARG A 64 -11.65 -12.86 -3.86
C ARG A 64 -10.88 -12.93 -2.55
N LEU A 65 -10.29 -11.83 -2.14
CA LEU A 65 -9.56 -11.81 -0.88
C LEU A 65 -10.45 -11.46 0.30
N THR A 66 -11.42 -10.61 0.08
CA THR A 66 -12.24 -10.09 1.16
C THR A 66 -13.59 -10.75 1.23
N GLN A 67 -13.97 -11.46 0.16
CA GLN A 67 -15.30 -12.05 0.03
C GLN A 67 -16.39 -11.01 0.11
N SER A 68 -16.04 -9.82 -0.29
CA SER A 68 -16.96 -8.70 -0.36
C SER A 68 -17.45 -8.57 -1.79
N PRO A 69 -18.68 -8.14 -2.02
CA PRO A 69 -19.18 -7.98 -3.38
C PRO A 69 -18.47 -6.88 -4.16
N THR A 70 -17.74 -6.03 -3.48
CA THR A 70 -16.98 -4.97 -4.14
C THR A 70 -15.56 -4.95 -3.58
N PRO A 71 -14.62 -4.42 -4.33
CA PRO A 71 -13.26 -4.27 -3.81
C PRO A 71 -13.24 -3.41 -2.57
N VAL A 72 -12.33 -3.73 -1.68
CA VAL A 72 -12.14 -2.97 -0.44
C VAL A 72 -10.90 -2.12 -0.60
N LEU A 73 -11.02 -0.85 -0.29
CA LEU A 73 -9.90 0.08 -0.37
C LEU A 73 -9.39 0.40 1.02
N ILE A 74 -8.09 0.31 1.19
CA ILE A 74 -7.46 0.60 2.47
C ILE A 74 -6.42 1.68 2.27
N GLY A 75 -6.65 2.82 2.91
CA GLY A 75 -5.68 3.91 2.85
C GLY A 75 -4.62 3.73 3.91
N CYS A 76 -3.42 4.18 3.62
CA CYS A 76 -2.37 4.17 4.62
C CYS A 76 -1.37 5.26 4.31
N ARG A 77 -0.57 5.59 5.31
CA ARG A 77 0.49 6.58 5.19
C ARG A 77 1.76 6.01 5.73
N GLY A 78 2.85 6.35 5.07
CA GLY A 78 4.13 5.90 5.51
C GLY A 78 5.24 6.63 4.80
N LYS A 79 6.42 6.07 4.88
CA LYS A 79 7.55 6.66 4.18
C LYS A 79 8.48 5.56 3.70
N VAL A 80 9.23 5.88 2.65
CA VAL A 80 10.17 4.95 2.07
C VAL A 80 11.30 4.71 3.03
N LEU A 81 11.49 3.45 3.41
CA LEU A 81 12.52 3.06 4.33
C LEU A 81 13.77 2.56 3.61
N ARG A 82 13.56 1.89 2.49
CA ARG A 82 14.66 1.28 1.76
C ARG A 82 14.30 1.19 0.28
N VAL A 83 15.31 1.30 -0.55
CA VAL A 83 15.16 1.20 -2.01
C VAL A 83 16.05 0.09 -2.51
N VAL A 84 15.48 -0.79 -3.34
CA VAL A 84 16.23 -1.83 -4.03
C VAL A 84 16.29 -1.43 -5.51
N PRO A 85 17.44 -1.00 -6.01
CA PRO A 85 17.51 -0.51 -7.37
C PRO A 85 17.65 -1.63 -8.39
N ASP A 86 17.43 -1.27 -9.64
CA ASP A 86 17.82 -2.12 -10.78
C ASP A 86 17.14 -3.46 -10.84
N LEU A 87 15.85 -3.48 -10.58
CA LEU A 87 15.07 -4.67 -10.77
C LEU A 87 14.70 -4.81 -12.24
N PRO A 88 14.36 -6.03 -12.69
CA PRO A 88 13.98 -6.23 -14.08
C PRO A 88 12.82 -5.32 -14.49
N GLY A 89 12.84 -4.86 -15.74
CA GLY A 89 11.79 -4.01 -16.26
C GLY A 89 11.90 -2.56 -15.82
N ASP A 90 13.11 -2.13 -15.49
CA ASP A 90 13.35 -0.74 -15.04
C ASP A 90 12.59 -0.41 -13.78
N LYS A 91 12.35 -1.40 -12.95
CA LYS A 91 11.66 -1.20 -11.70
C LYS A 91 12.64 -1.11 -10.56
N ARG A 92 12.16 -0.65 -9.45
CA ARG A 92 12.90 -0.69 -8.20
C ARG A 92 11.94 -1.13 -7.10
N GLY A 93 12.50 -1.71 -6.07
CA GLY A 93 11.73 -2.11 -4.93
C GLY A 93 11.72 -1.02 -3.90
N LEU A 94 10.57 -0.80 -3.29
CA LEU A 94 10.44 0.14 -2.21
C LEU A 94 9.89 -0.58 -1.01
N ALA A 95 10.61 -0.47 0.11
CA ALA A 95 10.10 -0.91 1.39
C ALA A 95 9.56 0.34 2.07
N ILE A 96 8.26 0.32 2.33
CA ILE A 96 7.57 1.47 2.90
C ILE A 96 7.15 1.11 4.31
N GLU A 97 7.58 1.93 5.26
CA GLU A 97 7.16 1.78 6.65
C GLU A 97 5.82 2.47 6.80
N ILE A 98 4.83 1.74 7.31
CA ILE A 98 3.49 2.28 7.45
C ILE A 98 3.32 2.85 8.85
N HIS A 99 2.88 4.07 8.91
CA HIS A 99 2.62 4.75 10.18
C HIS A 99 1.17 4.60 10.60
N THR A 100 0.26 4.71 9.65
CA THR A 100 -1.16 4.62 9.97
C THR A 100 -1.89 3.93 8.83
N TYR A 101 -2.92 3.19 9.20
CA TYR A 101 -3.88 2.65 8.25
C TYR A 101 -5.21 3.34 8.48
N ASP A 102 -5.93 3.59 7.41
CA ASP A 102 -7.23 4.21 7.48
C ASP A 102 -8.25 3.29 6.82
N PHE A 103 -8.90 2.49 7.63
CA PHE A 103 -9.83 1.51 7.10
C PHE A 103 -11.18 2.12 6.75
N SER A 104 -11.40 3.36 7.11
CA SER A 104 -12.64 4.01 6.75
C SER A 104 -12.71 4.30 5.27
N TRP A 105 -11.60 4.18 4.57
CA TRP A 105 -11.55 4.43 3.14
C TRP A 105 -12.53 3.56 2.36
N GLN A 106 -12.71 2.33 2.79
CA GLN A 106 -13.48 1.41 2.00
C GLN A 106 -14.91 1.84 1.84
N GLY A 107 -15.54 2.26 2.90
CA GLY A 107 -16.88 2.77 2.79
C GLY A 107 -16.85 4.24 2.49
N GLY A 108 -15.86 4.88 3.04
CA GLY A 108 -15.77 6.29 2.90
C GLY A 108 -15.55 6.77 1.49
N LEU A 109 -14.97 5.94 0.67
CA LEU A 109 -14.70 6.38 -0.67
C LEU A 109 -15.98 6.68 -1.42
N ALA A 110 -16.91 5.75 -1.38
CA ALA A 110 -18.18 5.99 -2.01
C ALA A 110 -18.91 7.10 -1.30
N ASP A 111 -18.79 7.13 -0.01
CA ASP A 111 -19.47 8.14 0.76
C ASP A 111 -18.90 9.51 0.55
N SER A 112 -17.61 9.59 0.45
CA SER A 112 -17.03 10.89 0.27
C SER A 112 -17.43 11.45 -1.07
N ALA A 113 -17.65 10.59 -2.01
CA ALA A 113 -18.16 11.06 -3.27
C ALA A 113 -19.56 11.57 -3.11
N SER A 114 -20.27 11.01 -2.18
CA SER A 114 -21.64 11.42 -2.02
C SER A 114 -21.77 12.42 -0.90
N SER A 115 -21.04 12.25 0.07
CA SER A 115 -21.25 13.03 1.21
C SER A 115 -20.31 14.11 1.31
N ASN A 116 -19.80 13.91 1.13
CA ASN A 116 -19.29 14.70 1.62
C ASN A 116 -19.44 15.18 1.45
N GLY A 117 -19.82 14.18 0.95
CA GLY A 117 -19.91 14.79 0.92
C GLY A 117 -19.91 15.14 1.45
#